data_18f668c5f9bd131c4dcaa8138df74ff4
#
_entry.id   18f668c5f9bd131c4dcaa8138df74ff4
#
_cell.length_a   1.000
_cell.length_b   1.000
_cell.length_c   1.000
_cell.angle_alpha   90.00
_cell.angle_beta   90.00
_cell.angle_gamma   90.00
#
_symmetry.space_group_name_H-M   'P 1'
#
loop_
_entity.id
_entity.type
_entity.pdbx_description
1 polymer ?
#
loop_
_entity_poly.entity_id
_entity_poly.type
_entity_poly.pdbx_seq_one_letter_code
_entity_poly.pdbx_strand_id
1 'polypeptide(L)'
;MSLILPGLIVFLLIYAYIKKADVYSAFISGALEALPMLYKTLPSMCAMMAALSLLRKSGAMEAFTGAVSPALQKAGMPGELVPLFLLRPFSGSAALALLRDIFDTCGEDSFVGVTASVMLGSTETIFYTMCVYLGSIGVTKPRYCIAASLGAAIVGAASALVLARMAGV
;
A
#
# COMPACT_ATOMS: atom_id res chain seq x y z
N MET A 1 -0.65 16.99 -11.62
CA MET A 1 -1.22 16.46 -10.36
C MET A 1 -0.57 16.97 -9.07
N SER A 2 0.61 17.61 -9.13
CA SER A 2 1.35 18.08 -7.95
C SER A 2 0.73 19.29 -7.20
N LEU A 3 -0.27 19.96 -7.77
CA LEU A 3 -0.89 21.17 -7.17
C LEU A 3 -2.12 20.89 -6.31
N ILE A 4 -2.66 19.68 -6.30
CA ILE A 4 -3.88 19.35 -5.55
C ILE A 4 -3.63 19.46 -4.04
N LEU A 5 -2.56 18.86 -3.54
CA LEU A 5 -2.23 18.90 -2.11
C LEU A 5 -1.89 20.32 -1.62
N PRO A 6 -1.00 21.08 -2.27
CA PRO A 6 -0.79 22.49 -1.92
C PRO A 6 -2.07 23.32 -2.01
N GLY A 7 -2.90 23.12 -3.05
CA GLY A 7 -4.17 23.81 -3.20
C GLY A 7 -5.15 23.52 -2.06
N LEU A 8 -5.24 22.28 -1.60
CA LEU A 8 -6.06 21.90 -0.46
C LEU A 8 -5.58 22.54 0.84
N ILE A 9 -4.27 22.61 1.06
CA ILE A 9 -3.70 23.28 2.23
C ILE A 9 -4.02 24.78 2.21
N VAL A 10 -3.82 25.46 1.07
CA VAL A 10 -4.14 26.88 0.91
C VAL A 10 -5.64 27.11 1.12
N PHE A 11 -6.50 26.26 0.56
CA PHE A 11 -7.95 26.34 0.77
C PHE A 11 -8.32 26.25 2.25
N LEU A 12 -7.74 25.29 2.99
CA LEU A 12 -7.98 25.13 4.43
C LEU A 12 -7.52 26.36 5.22
N LEU A 13 -6.38 26.93 4.88
CA LEU A 13 -5.87 28.14 5.54
C LEU A 13 -6.77 29.35 5.29
N ILE A 14 -7.23 29.55 4.05
CA ILE A 14 -8.17 30.62 3.70
C ILE A 14 -9.50 30.42 4.44
N TYR A 15 -10.03 29.20 4.45
CA TYR A 15 -11.26 28.88 5.17
C TYR A 15 -11.16 29.16 6.67
N ALA A 16 -10.05 28.75 7.30
CA ALA A 16 -9.77 29.03 8.69
C ALA A 16 -9.66 30.54 8.98
N TYR A 17 -9.02 31.28 8.08
CA TYR A 17 -8.92 32.75 8.18
C TYR A 17 -10.29 33.43 8.13
N ILE A 18 -11.16 33.03 7.19
CA ILE A 18 -12.53 33.55 7.06
C ILE A 18 -13.34 33.24 8.33
N LYS A 19 -13.15 32.05 8.91
CA LYS A 19 -13.80 31.63 10.15
C LYS A 19 -13.19 32.23 11.42
N LYS A 20 -12.14 33.05 11.28
CA LYS A 20 -11.37 33.63 12.40
C LYS A 20 -10.88 32.57 13.40
N ALA A 21 -10.58 31.37 12.90
CA ALA A 21 -10.01 30.29 13.71
C ALA A 21 -8.51 30.57 13.94
N ASP A 22 -8.03 30.35 15.16
CA ASP A 22 -6.60 30.35 15.44
C ASP A 22 -5.98 29.06 14.90
N VAL A 23 -5.41 29.17 13.68
CA VAL A 23 -4.84 28.04 12.93
C VAL A 23 -3.69 27.40 13.71
N TYR A 24 -2.86 28.18 14.38
CA TYR A 24 -1.72 27.67 15.11
C TYR A 24 -2.16 26.85 16.34
N SER A 25 -3.05 27.40 17.15
CA SER A 25 -3.58 26.70 18.33
C SER A 25 -4.36 25.44 17.92
N ALA A 26 -5.13 25.49 16.85
CA ALA A 26 -5.84 24.33 16.31
C ALA A 26 -4.88 23.23 15.84
N PHE A 27 -3.78 23.58 15.16
CA PHE A 27 -2.74 22.67 14.75
C PHE A 27 -2.05 21.99 15.96
N ILE A 28 -1.65 22.79 16.96
CA ILE A 28 -1.00 22.27 18.17
C ILE A 28 -1.93 21.34 18.94
N SER A 29 -3.21 21.71 19.11
CA SER A 29 -4.22 20.83 19.73
C SER A 29 -4.35 19.51 19.00
N GLY A 30 -4.50 19.54 17.67
CA GLY A 30 -4.59 18.32 16.86
C GLY A 30 -3.33 17.44 16.94
N ALA A 31 -2.14 18.06 16.96
CA ALA A 31 -0.88 17.37 17.12
C ALA A 31 -0.78 16.67 18.49
N LEU A 32 -1.20 17.34 19.57
CA LEU A 32 -1.24 16.76 20.92
C LEU A 32 -2.24 15.60 21.03
N GLU A 33 -3.41 15.71 20.40
CA GLU A 33 -4.41 14.63 20.35
C GLU A 33 -3.91 13.41 19.56
N ALA A 34 -3.02 13.59 18.57
CA ALA A 34 -2.44 12.50 17.80
C ALA A 34 -1.42 11.66 18.59
N LEU A 35 -0.74 12.23 19.61
CA LEU A 35 0.29 11.54 20.38
C LEU A 35 -0.21 10.26 21.08
N PRO A 36 -1.35 10.25 21.80
CA PRO A 36 -1.89 9.03 22.41
C PRO A 36 -2.22 7.94 21.37
N MET A 37 -2.67 8.33 20.18
CA MET A 37 -2.92 7.38 19.08
C MET A 37 -1.62 6.76 18.59
N LEU A 38 -0.55 7.53 18.45
CA LEU A 38 0.79 7.07 18.10
C LEU A 38 1.28 6.02 19.11
N TYR A 39 1.18 6.29 20.40
CA TYR A 39 1.58 5.35 21.46
C TYR A 39 0.79 4.03 21.41
N LYS A 40 -0.50 4.08 21.11
CA LYS A 40 -1.35 2.89 20.99
C LYS A 40 -1.03 2.04 19.75
N THR A 41 -0.66 2.67 18.63
CA THR A 41 -0.38 1.97 17.36
C THR A 41 1.05 1.49 17.23
N LEU A 42 2.00 2.16 17.88
CA LEU A 42 3.44 1.88 17.75
C LEU A 42 3.81 0.42 18.09
N PRO A 43 3.31 -0.22 19.17
CA PRO A 43 3.64 -1.61 19.47
C PRO A 43 3.19 -2.59 18.36
N SER A 44 1.98 -2.41 17.82
CA SER A 44 1.47 -3.27 16.74
C SER A 44 2.25 -3.08 15.44
N MET A 45 2.66 -1.85 15.14
CA MET A 45 3.53 -1.56 13.99
C MET A 45 4.91 -2.20 14.15
N CYS A 46 5.54 -2.08 15.32
CA CYS A 46 6.83 -2.71 15.60
C CYS A 46 6.75 -4.24 15.50
N ALA A 47 5.72 -4.85 16.07
CA ALA A 47 5.50 -6.30 15.99
C ALA A 47 5.32 -6.76 14.53
N MET A 48 4.54 -6.01 13.73
CA MET A 48 4.33 -6.29 12.32
C MET A 48 5.64 -6.17 11.51
N MET A 49 6.42 -5.12 11.73
CA MET A 49 7.72 -4.94 11.06
C MET A 49 8.70 -6.05 11.43
N ALA A 50 8.74 -6.48 12.69
CA ALA A 50 9.55 -7.62 13.13
C ALA A 50 9.11 -8.91 12.45
N ALA A 51 7.81 -9.21 12.43
CA ALA A 51 7.25 -10.39 11.79
C ALA A 51 7.58 -10.44 10.28
N LEU A 52 7.43 -9.32 9.57
CA LEU A 52 7.79 -9.21 8.15
C LEU A 52 9.29 -9.37 7.91
N SER A 53 10.13 -8.81 8.79
CA SER A 53 11.59 -9.01 8.72
C SER A 53 11.98 -10.47 8.87
N LEU A 54 11.35 -11.18 9.83
CA LEU A 54 11.56 -12.61 10.04
C LEU A 54 11.10 -13.44 8.84
N LEU A 55 9.91 -13.13 8.30
CA LEU A 55 9.34 -13.81 7.13
C LEU A 55 10.26 -13.69 5.90
N ARG A 56 10.87 -12.51 5.69
CA ARG A 56 11.83 -12.31 4.60
C ARG A 56 13.16 -13.03 4.84
N LYS A 57 13.72 -12.88 6.05
CA LYS A 57 15.03 -13.47 6.38
C LYS A 57 14.98 -15.01 6.48
N SER A 58 13.83 -15.61 6.75
CA SER A 58 13.65 -17.06 6.79
C SER A 58 13.61 -17.74 5.42
N GLY A 59 13.56 -17.00 4.32
CA GLY A 59 13.36 -17.56 2.98
C GLY A 59 11.92 -18.05 2.71
N ALA A 60 11.02 -17.90 3.68
CA ALA A 60 9.63 -18.36 3.52
C ALA A 60 8.88 -17.57 2.44
N MET A 61 9.22 -16.29 2.27
CA MET A 61 8.62 -15.46 1.22
C MET A 61 9.05 -15.91 -0.17
N GLU A 62 10.32 -16.24 -0.36
CA GLU A 62 10.88 -16.78 -1.60
C GLU A 62 10.26 -18.13 -1.93
N ALA A 63 10.15 -19.02 -0.96
CA ALA A 63 9.50 -20.32 -1.12
C ALA A 63 8.02 -20.17 -1.51
N PHE A 64 7.30 -19.26 -0.86
CA PHE A 64 5.90 -18.96 -1.17
C PHE A 64 5.75 -18.39 -2.59
N THR A 65 6.59 -17.42 -2.95
CA THR A 65 6.60 -16.81 -4.29
C THR A 65 6.88 -17.89 -5.36
N GLY A 66 7.87 -18.74 -5.13
CA GLY A 66 8.21 -19.83 -6.04
C GLY A 66 7.07 -20.84 -6.23
N ALA A 67 6.34 -21.17 -5.17
CA ALA A 67 5.21 -22.09 -5.20
C ALA A 67 3.99 -21.52 -5.95
N VAL A 68 3.71 -20.23 -5.79
CA VAL A 68 2.52 -19.58 -6.37
C VAL A 68 2.77 -19.04 -7.78
N SER A 69 4.01 -18.69 -8.12
CA SER A 69 4.41 -18.11 -9.39
C SER A 69 3.91 -18.89 -10.62
N PRO A 70 4.04 -20.24 -10.71
CA PRO A 70 3.57 -20.97 -11.87
C PRO A 70 2.05 -20.90 -12.08
N ALA A 71 1.27 -20.81 -11.00
CA ALA A 71 -0.18 -20.68 -11.07
C ALA A 71 -0.61 -19.31 -11.59
N LEU A 72 0.04 -18.24 -11.10
CA LEU A 72 -0.24 -16.87 -11.54
C LEU A 72 0.18 -16.63 -13.00
N GLN A 73 1.32 -17.20 -13.43
CA GLN A 73 1.75 -17.12 -14.82
C GLN A 73 0.78 -17.83 -15.77
N LYS A 74 0.26 -19.00 -15.39
CA LYS A 74 -0.80 -19.69 -16.14
C LYS A 74 -2.11 -18.88 -16.20
N ALA A 75 -2.38 -18.05 -15.21
CA ALA A 75 -3.51 -17.12 -15.20
C ALA A 75 -3.28 -15.86 -16.08
N GLY A 76 -2.11 -15.74 -16.73
CA GLY A 76 -1.78 -14.65 -17.64
C GLY A 76 -1.07 -13.46 -17.00
N MET A 77 -0.54 -13.61 -15.78
CA MET A 77 0.30 -12.60 -15.12
C MET A 77 1.75 -12.76 -15.58
N PRO A 78 2.41 -11.72 -16.12
CA PRO A 78 3.84 -11.74 -16.39
C PRO A 78 4.66 -12.11 -15.15
N GLY A 79 5.74 -12.89 -15.36
CA GLY A 79 6.58 -13.40 -14.28
C GLY A 79 7.19 -12.29 -13.42
N GLU A 80 7.54 -11.18 -14.04
CA GLU A 80 8.13 -9.99 -13.42
C GLU A 80 7.18 -9.31 -12.43
N LEU A 81 5.85 -9.42 -12.64
CA LEU A 81 4.83 -8.84 -11.77
C LEU A 81 4.51 -9.71 -10.55
N VAL A 82 4.81 -11.00 -10.59
CA VAL A 82 4.45 -11.93 -9.52
C VAL A 82 5.06 -11.56 -8.17
N PRO A 83 6.37 -11.23 -8.07
CA PRO A 83 6.95 -10.80 -6.80
C PRO A 83 6.30 -9.52 -6.26
N LEU A 84 6.01 -8.55 -7.15
CA LEU A 84 5.33 -7.31 -6.79
C LEU A 84 3.94 -7.59 -6.20
N PHE A 85 3.13 -8.40 -6.89
CA PHE A 85 1.78 -8.76 -6.46
C PHE A 85 1.77 -9.46 -5.10
N LEU A 86 2.67 -10.42 -4.90
CA LEU A 86 2.73 -11.20 -3.66
C LEU A 86 3.30 -10.40 -2.48
N LEU A 87 4.25 -9.50 -2.70
CA LEU A 87 4.85 -8.69 -1.64
C LEU A 87 4.02 -7.45 -1.28
N ARG A 88 3.18 -6.97 -2.19
CA ARG A 88 2.37 -5.77 -1.99
C ARG A 88 1.50 -5.79 -0.72
N PRO A 89 0.76 -6.86 -0.40
CA PRO A 89 -0.04 -6.95 0.83
C PRO A 89 0.78 -6.83 2.11
N PHE A 90 2.06 -7.20 2.06
CA PHE A 90 2.95 -7.23 3.23
C PHE A 90 3.79 -5.97 3.38
N SER A 91 4.28 -5.39 2.28
CA SER A 91 5.27 -4.31 2.36
C SER A 91 5.21 -3.35 1.19
N GLY A 92 4.80 -2.10 1.47
CA GLY A 92 4.79 -1.02 0.48
C GLY A 92 6.19 -0.61 0.02
N SER A 93 7.17 -0.55 0.94
CA SER A 93 8.55 -0.19 0.58
C SER A 93 9.23 -1.23 -0.31
N ALA A 94 8.99 -2.53 -0.06
CA ALA A 94 9.50 -3.57 -0.94
C ALA A 94 8.80 -3.56 -2.29
N ALA A 95 7.50 -3.31 -2.32
CA ALA A 95 6.76 -3.17 -3.58
C ALA A 95 7.27 -1.99 -4.42
N LEU A 96 7.60 -0.85 -3.77
CA LEU A 96 8.24 0.28 -4.46
C LEU A 96 9.64 -0.05 -5.00
N ALA A 97 10.44 -0.82 -4.25
CA ALA A 97 11.75 -1.25 -4.73
C ALA A 97 11.62 -2.17 -5.96
N LEU A 98 10.66 -3.11 -5.91
CA LEU A 98 10.37 -3.99 -7.06
C LEU A 98 9.81 -3.21 -8.26
N LEU A 99 8.98 -2.21 -8.04
CA LEU A 99 8.51 -1.34 -9.12
C LEU A 99 9.68 -0.65 -9.83
N ARG A 100 10.62 -0.13 -9.04
CA ARG A 100 11.81 0.51 -9.57
C ARG A 100 12.67 -0.47 -10.39
N ASP A 101 12.87 -1.68 -9.89
CA ASP A 101 13.59 -2.73 -10.58
C ASP A 101 12.90 -3.12 -11.92
N ILE A 102 11.57 -3.18 -11.92
CA ILE A 102 10.77 -3.38 -13.14
C ILE A 102 10.98 -2.23 -14.13
N PHE A 103 11.02 -0.99 -13.68
CA PHE A 103 11.28 0.16 -14.55
C PHE A 103 12.68 0.12 -15.15
N ASP A 104 13.67 -0.23 -14.34
CA ASP A 104 15.07 -0.33 -14.78
C ASP A 104 15.28 -1.49 -15.76
N THR A 105 14.51 -2.57 -15.65
CA THR A 105 14.68 -3.78 -16.49
C THR A 105 13.74 -3.83 -17.70
N CYS A 106 12.49 -3.43 -17.53
CA CYS A 106 11.45 -3.55 -18.56
C CYS A 106 11.08 -2.22 -19.22
N GLY A 107 11.41 -1.09 -18.56
CA GLY A 107 10.99 0.25 -18.97
C GLY A 107 9.65 0.69 -18.35
N GLU A 108 9.53 1.98 -18.12
CA GLU A 108 8.34 2.59 -17.49
C GLU A 108 7.09 2.48 -18.36
N ASP A 109 7.25 2.67 -19.68
CA ASP A 109 6.18 2.67 -20.69
C ASP A 109 5.89 1.26 -21.26
N SER A 110 6.55 0.23 -20.75
CA SER A 110 6.26 -1.15 -21.14
C SER A 110 4.95 -1.65 -20.55
N PHE A 111 4.37 -2.69 -21.17
CA PHE A 111 3.18 -3.37 -20.62
C PHE A 111 3.37 -3.77 -19.16
N VAL A 112 4.56 -4.27 -18.79
CA VAL A 112 4.90 -4.70 -17.43
C VAL A 112 5.03 -3.47 -16.50
N GLY A 113 5.72 -2.41 -16.94
CA GLY A 113 5.91 -1.17 -16.17
C GLY A 113 4.60 -0.46 -15.89
N VAL A 114 3.75 -0.28 -16.91
CA VAL A 114 2.42 0.34 -16.76
C VAL A 114 1.54 -0.50 -15.84
N THR A 115 1.50 -1.83 -16.05
CA THR A 115 0.72 -2.73 -15.18
C THR A 115 1.18 -2.67 -13.74
N ALA A 116 2.50 -2.68 -13.49
CA ALA A 116 3.09 -2.58 -12.16
C ALA A 116 2.69 -1.26 -11.48
N SER A 117 2.72 -0.15 -12.21
CA SER A 117 2.33 1.17 -11.72
C SER A 117 0.86 1.23 -11.32
N VAL A 118 -0.03 0.74 -12.19
CA VAL A 118 -1.47 0.68 -11.91
C VAL A 118 -1.75 -0.26 -10.74
N MET A 119 -1.12 -1.43 -10.70
CA MET A 119 -1.25 -2.40 -9.60
C MET A 119 -0.82 -1.79 -8.27
N LEU A 120 0.32 -1.09 -8.23
CA LEU A 120 0.80 -0.44 -7.00
C LEU A 120 -0.13 0.69 -6.56
N GLY A 121 -0.65 1.48 -7.50
CA GLY A 121 -1.55 2.60 -7.23
C GLY A 121 -2.96 2.19 -6.82
N SER A 122 -3.44 1.02 -7.25
CA SER A 122 -4.80 0.52 -6.99
C SER A 122 -4.89 -0.41 -5.77
N THR A 123 -3.77 -0.82 -5.19
CA THR A 123 -3.73 -1.75 -4.05
C THR A 123 -3.01 -1.12 -2.84
N GLU A 124 -3.25 -1.70 -1.65
CA GLU A 124 -2.65 -1.24 -0.39
C GLU A 124 -1.91 -2.37 0.35
N THR A 125 -1.11 -1.96 1.35
CA THR A 125 -0.43 -2.87 2.29
C THR A 125 -1.42 -3.38 3.32
N ILE A 126 -2.06 -4.51 3.04
CA ILE A 126 -3.21 -5.03 3.80
C ILE A 126 -2.85 -5.23 5.28
N PHE A 127 -1.79 -5.98 5.55
CA PHE A 127 -1.44 -6.35 6.93
C PHE A 127 -1.00 -5.15 7.77
N TYR A 128 -0.23 -4.23 7.19
CA TYR A 128 0.16 -2.99 7.86
C TYR A 128 -1.05 -2.12 8.20
N THR A 129 -1.91 -1.87 7.22
CA THR A 129 -3.12 -1.07 7.37
C THR A 129 -4.03 -1.66 8.43
N MET A 130 -4.24 -2.97 8.43
CA MET A 130 -5.04 -3.64 9.45
C MET A 130 -4.43 -3.52 10.85
N CYS A 131 -3.13 -3.69 11.00
CA CYS A 131 -2.46 -3.52 12.30
C CYS A 131 -2.64 -2.11 12.85
N VAL A 132 -2.50 -1.08 12.01
CA VAL A 132 -2.67 0.32 12.41
C VAL A 132 -4.12 0.61 12.79
N TYR A 133 -5.07 0.33 11.90
CA TYR A 133 -6.48 0.69 12.12
C TYR A 133 -7.15 -0.17 13.18
N LEU A 134 -7.04 -1.48 13.13
CA LEU A 134 -7.67 -2.37 14.11
C LEU A 134 -6.95 -2.29 15.47
N GLY A 135 -5.62 -2.12 15.45
CA GLY A 135 -4.82 -1.94 16.67
C GLY A 135 -5.18 -0.67 17.42
N SER A 136 -5.45 0.45 16.73
CA SER A 136 -5.82 1.72 17.35
C SER A 136 -7.15 1.67 18.11
N ILE A 137 -8.10 0.84 17.64
CA ILE A 137 -9.43 0.67 18.23
C ILE A 137 -9.57 -0.62 19.06
N GLY A 138 -8.46 -1.37 19.26
CA GLY A 138 -8.43 -2.58 20.09
C GLY A 138 -9.18 -3.78 19.52
N VAL A 139 -9.45 -3.81 18.21
CA VAL A 139 -10.11 -4.95 17.55
C VAL A 139 -9.09 -6.05 17.29
N THR A 140 -9.25 -7.18 17.97
CA THR A 140 -8.34 -8.34 17.86
C THR A 140 -8.78 -9.39 16.83
N LYS A 141 -10.05 -9.37 16.39
CA LYS A 141 -10.61 -10.34 15.44
C LYS A 141 -11.06 -9.63 14.15
N PRO A 142 -10.24 -9.63 13.10
CA PRO A 142 -10.54 -8.91 11.85
C PRO A 142 -11.64 -9.57 11.00
N ARG A 143 -12.16 -10.73 11.40
CA ARG A 143 -13.24 -11.47 10.70
C ARG A 143 -12.95 -11.61 9.19
N TYR A 144 -13.83 -11.02 8.36
CA TYR A 144 -13.74 -11.09 6.90
C TYR A 144 -12.79 -10.06 6.28
N CYS A 145 -12.21 -9.13 7.06
CA CYS A 145 -11.40 -8.04 6.51
C CYS A 145 -10.21 -8.56 5.69
N ILE A 146 -9.49 -9.60 6.17
CA ILE A 146 -8.35 -10.16 5.45
C ILE A 146 -8.81 -10.75 4.11
N ALA A 147 -9.84 -11.59 4.12
CA ALA A 147 -10.33 -12.23 2.91
C ALA A 147 -10.87 -11.21 1.89
N ALA A 148 -11.60 -10.21 2.36
CA ALA A 148 -12.12 -9.14 1.51
C ALA A 148 -11.00 -8.28 0.91
N SER A 149 -9.99 -7.92 1.71
CA SER A 149 -8.84 -7.13 1.24
C SER A 149 -7.98 -7.89 0.24
N LEU A 150 -7.73 -9.18 0.47
CA LEU A 150 -7.02 -10.05 -0.49
C LEU A 150 -7.83 -10.22 -1.78
N GLY A 151 -9.14 -10.41 -1.68
CA GLY A 151 -10.03 -10.45 -2.84
C GLY A 151 -9.99 -9.15 -3.64
N ALA A 152 -10.04 -8.00 -2.97
CA ALA A 152 -9.91 -6.69 -3.61
C ALA A 152 -8.53 -6.51 -4.29
N ALA A 153 -7.44 -6.98 -3.67
CA ALA A 153 -6.11 -6.95 -4.27
C ALA A 153 -6.01 -7.80 -5.54
N ILE A 154 -6.65 -8.98 -5.55
CA ILE A 154 -6.71 -9.84 -6.75
C ILE A 154 -7.49 -9.13 -7.87
N VAL A 155 -8.66 -8.56 -7.57
CA VAL A 155 -9.46 -7.80 -8.54
C VAL A 155 -8.69 -6.59 -9.05
N GLY A 156 -8.00 -5.85 -8.15
CA GLY A 156 -7.16 -4.71 -8.53
C GLY A 156 -6.04 -5.10 -9.48
N ALA A 157 -5.35 -6.21 -9.21
CA ALA A 157 -4.28 -6.73 -10.07
C ALA A 157 -4.83 -7.18 -11.44
N ALA A 158 -5.96 -7.88 -11.46
CA ALA A 158 -6.62 -8.30 -12.71
C ALA A 158 -7.07 -7.08 -13.53
N SER A 159 -7.63 -6.06 -12.87
CA SER A 159 -8.02 -4.80 -13.52
C SER A 159 -6.81 -4.05 -14.09
N ALA A 160 -5.68 -4.04 -13.38
CA ALA A 160 -4.44 -3.43 -13.87
C ALA A 160 -3.95 -4.08 -15.16
N LEU A 161 -3.97 -5.42 -15.22
CA LEU A 161 -3.62 -6.17 -16.44
C LEU A 161 -4.54 -5.85 -17.62
N VAL A 162 -5.86 -5.77 -17.37
CA VAL A 162 -6.83 -5.44 -18.41
C VAL A 162 -6.65 -4.00 -18.91
N LEU A 163 -6.51 -3.04 -17.99
CA LEU A 163 -6.33 -1.62 -18.33
C LEU A 163 -5.04 -1.37 -19.12
N ALA A 164 -3.93 -2.00 -18.75
CA ALA A 164 -2.68 -1.88 -19.50
C ALA A 164 -2.82 -2.44 -20.93
N ARG A 165 -3.51 -3.59 -21.11
CA ARG A 165 -3.82 -4.12 -22.45
C ARG A 165 -4.70 -3.18 -23.27
N MET A 166 -5.71 -2.56 -22.64
CA MET A 166 -6.60 -1.61 -23.32
C MET A 166 -5.90 -0.30 -23.69
N ALA A 167 -4.91 0.11 -22.92
CA ALA A 167 -4.09 1.29 -23.20
C ALA A 167 -3.17 1.11 -24.42
N GLY A 168 -3.06 -0.11 -24.94
CA GLY A 168 -2.26 -0.38 -26.14
C GLY A 168 -0.74 -0.40 -25.89
N VAL A 169 -0.37 -0.67 -24.65
CA VAL A 169 1.04 -0.75 -24.20
C VAL A 169 1.48 -2.22 -24.15
#